data_c425048d5a314abf2eab7627c661ca92
#
_entry.id   c425048d5a314abf2eab7627c661ca92
#
_cell.length_a   1.000
_cell.length_b   1.000
_cell.length_c   1.000
_cell.angle_alpha   90.00
_cell.angle_beta   90.00
_cell.angle_gamma   90.00
#
_symmetry.space_group_name_H-M   'P 1'
#
loop_
_entity.id
_entity.type
_entity.pdbx_description
1 polymer ?
#
loop_
_entity_poly.entity_id
_entity_poly.type
_entity_poly.pdbx_seq_one_letter_code
_entity_poly.pdbx_strand_id
1 'polypeptide(L)'
;MFDLFTVGILLVAFMAALIDTSLGMCYGTILAPILLIAGYSPEVVVPTILFSQLVVDIGGGLTHTKVKNFTRRDVKVALLVAIPATIFVSLGVFLNINLPKIITKTYVGLIVTILGFLLLLGIKLRKTSNRLVFISSIAGFNKGFMGGGFGPVVVSGQIVLNHDVRPSVSIGDIAEIPVCIAGLLAFAVLGNLSFLPLYLIVTVPALIASLIGPYITMKIGQKNYAEKVIGVVTLVLGFITLLKVVSG
;
A
#
# COMPACT_ATOMS: atom_id res chain seq x y z
N MET A 1 23.93 -12.56 -16.09
CA MET A 1 24.62 -11.49 -15.33
C MET A 1 23.57 -10.42 -15.10
N PHE A 2 23.19 -10.13 -13.85
CA PHE A 2 22.23 -9.06 -13.57
C PHE A 2 22.91 -7.73 -13.93
N ASP A 3 22.26 -6.94 -14.78
CA ASP A 3 22.75 -5.61 -15.08
C ASP A 3 22.52 -4.66 -13.87
N LEU A 4 23.21 -3.54 -13.82
CA LEU A 4 23.14 -2.58 -12.72
C LEU A 4 21.70 -2.09 -12.49
N PHE A 5 20.92 -2.05 -13.54
CA PHE A 5 19.52 -1.65 -13.50
C PHE A 5 18.64 -2.67 -12.75
N THR A 6 18.79 -3.96 -13.05
CA THR A 6 18.08 -5.04 -12.33
C THR A 6 18.44 -5.05 -10.84
N VAL A 7 19.72 -4.84 -10.50
CA VAL A 7 20.16 -4.72 -9.09
C VAL A 7 19.47 -3.53 -8.42
N GLY A 8 19.34 -2.40 -9.12
CA GLY A 8 18.60 -1.24 -8.62
C GLY A 8 17.13 -1.56 -8.30
N ILE A 9 16.42 -2.29 -9.19
CA ILE A 9 15.03 -2.70 -8.95
C ILE A 9 14.93 -3.63 -7.73
N LEU A 10 15.83 -4.60 -7.58
CA LEU A 10 15.88 -5.51 -6.43
C LEU A 10 16.02 -4.75 -5.11
N LEU A 11 16.94 -3.78 -5.04
CA LEU A 11 17.16 -2.96 -3.85
C LEU A 11 15.95 -2.08 -3.53
N VAL A 12 15.36 -1.45 -4.53
CA VAL A 12 14.16 -0.62 -4.34
C VAL A 12 12.99 -1.47 -3.87
N ALA A 13 12.77 -2.63 -4.46
CA ALA A 13 11.68 -3.54 -4.05
C ALA A 13 11.87 -4.00 -2.60
N PHE A 14 13.11 -4.35 -2.20
CA PHE A 14 13.43 -4.71 -0.83
C PHE A 14 13.14 -3.56 0.14
N MET A 15 13.68 -2.36 -0.14
CA MET A 15 13.53 -1.20 0.74
C MET A 15 12.07 -0.74 0.83
N ALA A 16 11.35 -0.72 -0.30
CA ALA A 16 9.93 -0.36 -0.33
C ALA A 16 9.08 -1.33 0.50
N ALA A 17 9.32 -2.65 0.37
CA ALA A 17 8.62 -3.66 1.16
C ALA A 17 8.99 -3.61 2.65
N LEU A 18 10.25 -3.30 2.98
CA LEU A 18 10.68 -3.14 4.36
C LEU A 18 9.97 -1.95 5.04
N ILE A 19 9.86 -0.82 4.34
CA ILE A 19 9.13 0.36 4.82
C ILE A 19 7.64 0.03 4.94
N ASP A 20 7.08 -0.64 3.94
CA ASP A 20 5.66 -1.00 3.89
C ASP A 20 5.26 -1.87 5.08
N THR A 21 5.90 -3.01 5.26
CA THR A 21 5.60 -3.93 6.36
C THR A 21 6.04 -3.42 7.75
N SER A 22 6.86 -2.34 7.80
CA SER A 22 7.25 -1.67 9.04
C SER A 22 6.31 -0.55 9.45
N LEU A 23 5.84 0.26 8.49
CA LEU A 23 5.04 1.47 8.69
C LEU A 23 3.64 1.38 8.05
N GLY A 24 3.36 0.31 7.30
CA GLY A 24 2.08 0.08 6.64
C GLY A 24 1.87 0.94 5.40
N MET A 25 2.93 1.34 4.70
CA MET A 25 2.80 2.23 3.56
C MET A 25 4.05 2.22 2.66
N CYS A 26 3.87 2.55 1.40
CA CYS A 26 4.90 2.92 0.44
C CYS A 26 5.18 1.90 -0.67
N TYR A 27 4.94 0.62 -0.53
CA TYR A 27 5.39 -0.36 -1.52
C TYR A 27 4.98 0.01 -2.94
N GLY A 28 3.70 -0.02 -3.25
CA GLY A 28 3.19 0.34 -4.57
C GLY A 28 3.41 1.82 -4.93
N THR A 29 3.41 2.71 -3.93
CA THR A 29 3.59 4.16 -4.14
C THR A 29 5.01 4.52 -4.56
N ILE A 30 6.03 3.76 -4.12
CA ILE A 30 7.42 3.93 -4.52
C ILE A 30 7.70 3.12 -5.80
N LEU A 31 7.26 1.87 -5.83
CA LEU A 31 7.65 0.94 -6.88
C LEU A 31 6.98 1.27 -8.23
N ALA A 32 5.69 1.68 -8.23
CA ALA A 32 4.99 1.99 -9.47
C ALA A 32 5.68 3.09 -10.29
N PRO A 33 6.00 4.28 -9.72
CA PRO A 33 6.70 5.30 -10.49
C PRO A 33 8.07 4.86 -11.00
N ILE A 34 8.81 4.06 -10.23
CA ILE A 34 10.15 3.61 -10.62
C ILE A 34 10.05 2.64 -11.80
N LEU A 35 9.12 1.68 -11.77
CA LEU A 35 8.90 0.78 -12.89
C LEU A 35 8.38 1.50 -14.14
N LEU A 36 7.53 2.53 -13.98
CA LEU A 36 7.08 3.37 -15.10
C LEU A 36 8.22 4.19 -15.71
N ILE A 37 9.13 4.73 -14.89
CA ILE A 37 10.33 5.44 -15.35
C ILE A 37 11.30 4.45 -16.03
N ALA A 38 11.33 3.21 -15.57
CA ALA A 38 12.08 2.10 -16.17
C ALA A 38 11.54 1.66 -17.56
N GLY A 39 10.44 2.25 -18.03
CA GLY A 39 9.85 2.00 -19.34
C GLY A 39 8.78 0.90 -19.37
N TYR A 40 8.42 0.32 -18.23
CA TYR A 40 7.31 -0.64 -18.20
C TYR A 40 5.97 0.07 -18.32
N SER A 41 5.04 -0.53 -19.07
CA SER A 41 3.68 0.02 -19.21
C SER A 41 2.85 -0.19 -17.93
N PRO A 42 1.84 0.62 -17.67
CA PRO A 42 0.99 0.46 -16.49
C PRO A 42 0.26 -0.88 -16.41
N GLU A 43 -0.11 -1.42 -17.56
CA GLU A 43 -0.74 -2.74 -17.67
C GLU A 43 0.17 -3.88 -17.19
N VAL A 44 1.49 -3.66 -17.18
CA VAL A 44 2.51 -4.55 -16.60
C VAL A 44 2.79 -4.18 -15.15
N VAL A 45 2.92 -2.89 -14.86
CA VAL A 45 3.32 -2.38 -13.54
C VAL A 45 2.29 -2.71 -12.46
N VAL A 46 1.00 -2.43 -12.73
CA VAL A 46 -0.04 -2.61 -11.70
C VAL A 46 -0.23 -4.08 -11.32
N PRO A 47 -0.40 -5.04 -12.25
CA PRO A 47 -0.47 -6.46 -11.89
C PRO A 47 0.81 -6.98 -11.21
N THR A 48 2.01 -6.50 -11.63
CA THR A 48 3.27 -6.86 -10.97
C THR A 48 3.25 -6.45 -9.49
N ILE A 49 2.80 -5.23 -9.20
CA ILE A 49 2.71 -4.73 -7.83
C ILE A 49 1.65 -5.51 -7.05
N LEU A 50 0.47 -5.76 -7.62
CA LEU A 50 -0.58 -6.52 -6.96
C LEU A 50 -0.11 -7.94 -6.58
N PHE A 51 0.60 -8.61 -7.49
CA PHE A 51 1.13 -9.94 -7.25
C PHE A 51 2.21 -9.94 -6.17
N SER A 52 3.20 -9.06 -6.31
CA SER A 52 4.30 -8.98 -5.34
C SER A 52 3.80 -8.53 -3.96
N GLN A 53 2.87 -7.56 -3.90
CA GLN A 53 2.25 -7.13 -2.67
C GLN A 53 1.47 -8.26 -2.00
N LEU A 54 0.71 -9.07 -2.75
CA LEU A 54 0.03 -10.24 -2.21
C LEU A 54 1.00 -11.17 -1.44
N VAL A 55 2.17 -11.44 -2.02
CA VAL A 55 3.19 -12.28 -1.40
C VAL A 55 3.81 -11.59 -0.18
N VAL A 56 4.09 -10.28 -0.27
CA VAL A 56 4.60 -9.43 0.82
C VAL A 56 3.61 -9.43 2.00
N ASP A 57 2.33 -9.22 1.72
CA ASP A 57 1.28 -9.13 2.74
C ASP A 57 1.04 -10.49 3.43
N ILE A 58 1.15 -11.60 2.70
CA ILE A 58 1.11 -12.93 3.32
C ILE A 58 2.31 -13.11 4.25
N GLY A 59 3.53 -12.81 3.80
CA GLY A 59 4.75 -12.92 4.61
C GLY A 59 4.72 -11.98 5.82
N GLY A 60 4.37 -10.71 5.59
CA GLY A 60 4.23 -9.68 6.62
C GLY A 60 3.12 -10.02 7.61
N GLY A 61 1.93 -10.38 7.14
CA GLY A 61 0.77 -10.75 7.96
C GLY A 61 1.03 -11.95 8.87
N LEU A 62 1.69 -12.99 8.36
CA LEU A 62 2.11 -14.14 9.17
C LEU A 62 3.11 -13.72 10.26
N THR A 63 4.08 -12.88 9.90
CA THR A 63 5.07 -12.37 10.85
C THR A 63 4.45 -11.42 11.87
N HIS A 64 3.54 -10.53 11.45
CA HIS A 64 2.77 -9.66 12.36
C HIS A 64 1.97 -10.46 13.39
N THR A 65 1.36 -11.55 12.96
CA THR A 65 0.63 -12.46 13.86
C THR A 65 1.58 -13.14 14.85
N LYS A 66 2.74 -13.64 14.36
CA LYS A 66 3.77 -14.28 15.18
C LYS A 66 4.32 -13.35 16.27
N VAL A 67 4.59 -12.09 15.95
CA VAL A 67 5.12 -11.08 16.89
C VAL A 67 4.02 -10.34 17.66
N LYS A 68 2.77 -10.78 17.56
CA LYS A 68 1.60 -10.21 18.25
C LYS A 68 1.35 -8.72 17.94
N ASN A 69 1.68 -8.28 16.73
CA ASN A 69 1.23 -7.00 16.21
C ASN A 69 -0.24 -7.07 15.80
N PHE A 70 -0.69 -8.24 15.34
CA PHE A 70 -2.08 -8.57 15.03
C PHE A 70 -2.62 -9.60 16.03
N THR A 71 -3.82 -9.36 16.52
CA THR A 71 -4.48 -10.21 17.52
C THR A 71 -5.92 -10.55 17.09
N ARG A 72 -6.56 -11.49 17.79
CA ARG A 72 -7.97 -11.83 17.53
C ARG A 72 -8.91 -10.63 17.65
N ARG A 73 -8.56 -9.62 18.45
CA ARG A 73 -9.36 -8.40 18.61
C ARG A 73 -9.38 -7.53 17.37
N ASP A 74 -8.35 -7.63 16.55
CA ASP A 74 -8.14 -6.80 15.36
C ASP A 74 -8.89 -7.35 14.14
N VAL A 75 -9.33 -8.63 14.19
CA VAL A 75 -10.02 -9.32 13.07
C VAL A 75 -11.26 -8.55 12.60
N LYS A 76 -12.07 -8.04 13.54
CA LYS A 76 -13.27 -7.26 13.19
C LYS A 76 -12.91 -5.98 12.42
N VAL A 77 -11.83 -5.31 12.81
CA VAL A 77 -11.35 -4.09 12.14
C VAL A 77 -10.77 -4.45 10.78
N ALA A 78 -10.00 -5.53 10.69
CA ALA A 78 -9.46 -6.04 9.43
C ALA A 78 -10.57 -6.37 8.42
N LEU A 79 -11.67 -6.99 8.86
CA LEU A 79 -12.82 -7.27 8.00
C LEU A 79 -13.54 -5.98 7.55
N LEU A 80 -13.68 -4.99 8.44
CA LEU A 80 -14.25 -3.68 8.11
C LEU A 80 -13.38 -2.91 7.11
N VAL A 81 -12.08 -3.20 7.04
CA VAL A 81 -11.16 -2.65 6.03
C VAL A 81 -11.21 -3.49 4.76
N ALA A 82 -11.05 -4.81 4.86
CA ALA A 82 -10.89 -5.71 3.74
C ALA A 82 -12.12 -5.77 2.83
N ILE A 83 -13.32 -5.92 3.40
CA ILE A 83 -14.54 -6.13 2.62
C ILE A 83 -14.82 -4.96 1.67
N PRO A 84 -14.95 -3.70 2.14
CA PRO A 84 -15.21 -2.58 1.24
C PRO A 84 -14.05 -2.35 0.25
N ALA A 85 -12.81 -2.51 0.70
CA ALA A 85 -11.66 -2.34 -0.17
C ALA A 85 -11.62 -3.37 -1.31
N THR A 86 -11.96 -4.64 -1.01
CA THR A 86 -12.04 -5.72 -2.01
C THR A 86 -13.12 -5.46 -3.07
N ILE A 87 -14.24 -4.86 -2.69
CA ILE A 87 -15.28 -4.48 -3.64
C ILE A 87 -14.79 -3.34 -4.55
N PHE A 88 -14.20 -2.31 -3.97
CA PHE A 88 -13.82 -1.11 -4.70
C PHE A 88 -12.53 -1.26 -5.51
N VAL A 89 -11.67 -2.26 -5.24
CA VAL A 89 -10.46 -2.50 -6.06
C VAL A 89 -10.84 -2.86 -7.50
N SER A 90 -11.90 -3.63 -7.71
CA SER A 90 -12.35 -4.00 -9.06
C SER A 90 -12.81 -2.77 -9.86
N LEU A 91 -13.50 -1.83 -9.21
CA LEU A 91 -13.84 -0.54 -9.82
C LEU A 91 -12.59 0.27 -10.17
N GLY A 92 -11.59 0.28 -9.28
CA GLY A 92 -10.29 0.91 -9.51
C GLY A 92 -9.58 0.34 -10.74
N VAL A 93 -9.53 -0.97 -10.88
CA VAL A 93 -8.94 -1.66 -12.06
C VAL A 93 -9.69 -1.27 -13.34
N PHE A 94 -11.01 -1.32 -13.34
CA PHE A 94 -11.83 -0.94 -14.49
C PHE A 94 -11.53 0.49 -14.96
N LEU A 95 -11.45 1.43 -14.04
CA LEU A 95 -11.16 2.83 -14.37
C LEU A 95 -9.68 3.07 -14.72
N ASN A 96 -8.75 2.29 -14.16
CA ASN A 96 -7.33 2.36 -14.54
C ASN A 96 -7.13 2.16 -16.04
N ILE A 97 -7.84 1.21 -16.60
CA ILE A 97 -7.74 0.85 -18.02
C ILE A 97 -8.36 1.94 -18.91
N ASN A 98 -9.35 2.69 -18.42
CA ASN A 98 -10.19 3.59 -19.22
C ASN A 98 -9.90 5.09 -19.01
N LEU A 99 -9.17 5.51 -17.97
CA LEU A 99 -8.98 6.92 -17.65
C LEU A 99 -7.54 7.42 -17.85
N PRO A 100 -7.38 8.72 -18.18
CA PRO A 100 -6.06 9.35 -18.27
C PRO A 100 -5.31 9.29 -16.92
N LYS A 101 -4.05 8.90 -16.95
CA LYS A 101 -3.19 8.69 -15.78
C LYS A 101 -2.96 9.94 -14.92
N ILE A 102 -3.07 11.12 -15.53
CA ILE A 102 -2.91 12.39 -14.83
C ILE A 102 -3.98 12.57 -13.75
N ILE A 103 -5.23 12.21 -14.05
CA ILE A 103 -6.35 12.31 -13.10
C ILE A 103 -6.08 11.43 -11.88
N THR A 104 -5.62 10.22 -12.12
CA THR A 104 -5.31 9.23 -11.11
C THR A 104 -4.21 9.68 -10.16
N LYS A 105 -3.09 10.10 -10.73
CA LYS A 105 -1.93 10.56 -9.94
C LYS A 105 -2.29 11.77 -9.08
N THR A 106 -3.01 12.75 -9.65
CA THR A 106 -3.45 13.96 -8.93
C THR A 106 -4.34 13.59 -7.75
N TYR A 107 -5.36 12.76 -8.00
CA TYR A 107 -6.30 12.30 -6.99
C TYR A 107 -5.60 11.64 -5.79
N VAL A 108 -4.72 10.66 -6.05
CA VAL A 108 -4.03 9.95 -4.97
C VAL A 108 -3.02 10.84 -4.26
N GLY A 109 -2.27 11.65 -5.00
CA GLY A 109 -1.35 12.61 -4.40
C GLY A 109 -2.05 13.56 -3.42
N LEU A 110 -3.24 14.07 -3.78
CA LEU A 110 -4.05 14.92 -2.91
C LEU A 110 -4.51 14.18 -1.64
N ILE A 111 -5.09 12.99 -1.78
CA ILE A 111 -5.58 12.23 -0.61
C ILE A 111 -4.43 11.89 0.36
N VAL A 112 -3.31 11.39 -0.16
CA VAL A 112 -2.16 11.02 0.65
C VAL A 112 -1.54 12.24 1.33
N THR A 113 -1.45 13.39 0.62
CA THR A 113 -0.97 14.66 1.20
C THR A 113 -1.87 15.13 2.34
N ILE A 114 -3.20 15.12 2.14
CA ILE A 114 -4.17 15.53 3.17
C ILE A 114 -4.04 14.65 4.42
N LEU A 115 -3.96 13.33 4.26
CA LEU A 115 -3.81 12.42 5.39
C LEU A 115 -2.49 12.62 6.14
N GLY A 116 -1.38 12.79 5.42
CA GLY A 116 -0.09 13.11 6.03
C GLY A 116 -0.13 14.39 6.86
N PHE A 117 -0.78 15.43 6.34
CA PHE A 117 -0.96 16.70 7.03
C PHE A 117 -1.82 16.57 8.29
N LEU A 118 -2.95 15.82 8.22
CA LEU A 118 -3.80 15.55 9.39
C LEU A 118 -3.04 14.81 10.50
N LEU A 119 -2.16 13.86 10.16
CA LEU A 119 -1.34 13.16 11.14
C LEU A 119 -0.31 14.07 11.80
N LEU A 120 0.35 14.95 11.02
CA LEU A 120 1.35 15.89 11.56
C LEU A 120 0.73 16.92 12.49
N LEU A 121 -0.49 17.37 12.20
CA LEU A 121 -1.27 18.26 13.07
C LEU A 121 -1.80 17.55 14.33
N GLY A 122 -1.64 16.23 14.42
CA GLY A 122 -2.18 15.44 15.53
C GLY A 122 -3.70 15.42 15.60
N ILE A 123 -4.38 15.70 14.47
CA ILE A 123 -5.85 15.72 14.41
C ILE A 123 -6.36 14.30 14.57
N LYS A 124 -7.22 14.10 15.58
CA LYS A 124 -7.90 12.83 15.82
C LYS A 124 -9.40 13.00 15.60
N LEU A 125 -9.96 12.09 14.84
CA LEU A 125 -11.39 12.04 14.60
C LEU A 125 -12.03 10.94 15.46
N ARG A 126 -13.33 11.09 15.72
CA ARG A 126 -14.08 10.06 16.46
C ARG A 126 -14.06 8.73 15.68
N LYS A 127 -13.66 7.67 16.36
CA LYS A 127 -13.65 6.30 15.85
C LYS A 127 -15.07 5.83 15.52
N THR A 128 -15.36 5.58 14.27
CA THR A 128 -16.65 5.03 13.83
C THR A 128 -16.44 4.05 12.67
N SER A 129 -17.25 2.98 12.64
CA SER A 129 -17.19 1.97 11.58
C SER A 129 -17.46 2.57 10.19
N ASN A 130 -18.41 3.51 10.08
CA ASN A 130 -18.76 4.13 8.79
C ASN A 130 -17.58 4.92 8.18
N ARG A 131 -16.82 5.64 9.01
CA ARG A 131 -15.62 6.37 8.54
C ARG A 131 -14.53 5.41 8.09
N LEU A 132 -14.36 4.31 8.83
CA LEU A 132 -13.38 3.28 8.45
C LEU A 132 -13.77 2.61 7.13
N VAL A 133 -15.03 2.24 6.94
CA VAL A 133 -15.56 1.67 5.68
C VAL A 133 -15.32 2.65 4.53
N PHE A 134 -15.61 3.94 4.70
CA PHE A 134 -15.39 4.95 3.67
C PHE A 134 -13.92 5.08 3.29
N ILE A 135 -13.02 5.17 4.28
CA ILE A 135 -11.56 5.24 4.06
C ILE A 135 -11.07 3.98 3.32
N SER A 136 -11.57 2.82 3.72
CA SER A 136 -11.18 1.53 3.12
C SER A 136 -11.68 1.38 1.69
N SER A 137 -12.87 1.91 1.38
CA SER A 137 -13.39 1.94 0.01
C SER A 137 -12.49 2.78 -0.91
N ILE A 138 -12.06 3.96 -0.44
CA ILE A 138 -11.10 4.81 -1.16
C ILE A 138 -9.76 4.09 -1.34
N ALA A 139 -9.26 3.44 -0.29
CA ALA A 139 -7.99 2.73 -0.33
C ALA A 139 -8.01 1.56 -1.32
N GLY A 140 -9.07 0.75 -1.33
CA GLY A 140 -9.24 -0.33 -2.29
C GLY A 140 -9.34 0.18 -3.72
N PHE A 141 -10.12 1.25 -3.94
CA PHE A 141 -10.18 1.93 -5.23
C PHE A 141 -8.78 2.37 -5.70
N ASN A 142 -8.00 3.04 -4.84
CA ASN A 142 -6.64 3.47 -5.15
C ASN A 142 -5.74 2.30 -5.53
N LYS A 143 -5.84 1.18 -4.80
CA LYS A 143 -5.05 -0.02 -5.07
C LYS A 143 -5.28 -0.57 -6.47
N GLY A 144 -6.53 -0.71 -6.89
CA GLY A 144 -6.89 -1.16 -8.24
C GLY A 144 -6.53 -0.15 -9.32
N PHE A 145 -6.65 1.13 -9.00
CA PHE A 145 -6.45 2.21 -9.96
C PHE A 145 -4.96 2.51 -10.23
N MET A 146 -4.05 2.31 -9.26
CA MET A 146 -2.63 2.67 -9.38
C MET A 146 -1.64 1.59 -8.97
N GLY A 147 -2.09 0.47 -8.45
CA GLY A 147 -1.22 -0.51 -7.79
C GLY A 147 -0.70 -0.05 -6.43
N GLY A 148 -1.00 1.18 -5.98
CA GLY A 148 -0.50 1.76 -4.74
C GLY A 148 -1.53 2.61 -4.00
N GLY A 149 -1.11 3.27 -2.91
CA GLY A 149 -1.96 4.19 -2.14
C GLY A 149 -2.93 3.51 -1.15
N PHE A 150 -2.92 2.18 -1.04
CA PHE A 150 -3.73 1.47 -0.04
C PHE A 150 -3.20 1.73 1.38
N GLY A 151 -1.94 1.35 1.64
CA GLY A 151 -1.32 1.49 2.94
C GLY A 151 -1.39 2.90 3.52
N PRO A 152 -0.92 3.94 2.81
CA PRO A 152 -1.01 5.32 3.29
C PRO A 152 -2.42 5.73 3.68
N VAL A 153 -3.43 5.35 2.92
CA VAL A 153 -4.83 5.71 3.21
C VAL A 153 -5.40 4.91 4.39
N VAL A 154 -5.17 3.59 4.40
CA VAL A 154 -5.71 2.71 5.45
C VAL A 154 -5.02 2.96 6.79
N VAL A 155 -3.68 2.96 6.83
CA VAL A 155 -2.93 3.08 8.09
C VAL A 155 -3.06 4.49 8.65
N SER A 156 -2.84 5.53 7.83
CA SER A 156 -3.02 6.91 8.28
C SER A 156 -4.47 7.19 8.66
N GLY A 157 -5.42 6.69 7.89
CA GLY A 157 -6.84 6.81 8.18
C GLY A 157 -7.24 6.15 9.50
N GLN A 158 -6.73 4.95 9.80
CA GLN A 158 -6.94 4.30 11.10
C GLN A 158 -6.36 5.12 12.25
N ILE A 159 -5.14 5.66 12.11
CA ILE A 159 -4.48 6.47 13.14
C ILE A 159 -5.27 7.78 13.37
N VAL A 160 -5.72 8.45 12.32
CA VAL A 160 -6.60 9.63 12.42
C VAL A 160 -7.91 9.28 13.10
N LEU A 161 -8.45 8.08 12.90
CA LEU A 161 -9.62 7.55 13.63
C LEU A 161 -9.28 7.05 15.03
N ASN A 162 -8.13 7.40 15.58
CA ASN A 162 -7.70 7.06 16.94
C ASN A 162 -7.54 5.55 17.19
N HIS A 163 -7.04 4.82 16.16
CA HIS A 163 -6.51 3.47 16.34
C HIS A 163 -5.00 3.53 16.65
N ASP A 164 -4.51 2.55 17.39
CA ASP A 164 -3.09 2.43 17.68
C ASP A 164 -2.27 2.13 16.42
N VAL A 165 -1.04 2.66 16.34
CA VAL A 165 -0.14 2.50 15.19
C VAL A 165 0.15 1.03 14.88
N ARG A 166 0.54 0.26 15.90
CA ARG A 166 0.98 -1.12 15.74
C ARG A 166 -0.11 -2.04 15.16
N PRO A 167 -1.35 -2.08 15.70
CA PRO A 167 -2.46 -2.80 15.04
C PRO A 167 -2.81 -2.22 13.67
N SER A 168 -2.75 -0.91 13.47
CA SER A 168 -3.13 -0.29 12.19
C SER A 168 -2.24 -0.76 11.03
N VAL A 169 -0.93 -0.89 11.25
CA VAL A 169 0.01 -1.43 10.26
C VAL A 169 -0.34 -2.88 9.93
N SER A 170 -0.44 -3.73 10.96
CA SER A 170 -0.73 -5.16 10.76
C SER A 170 -2.12 -5.45 10.17
N ILE A 171 -3.12 -4.62 10.50
CA ILE A 171 -4.45 -4.67 9.89
C ILE A 171 -4.36 -4.29 8.41
N GLY A 172 -3.54 -3.30 8.06
CA GLY A 172 -3.27 -2.91 6.69
C GLY A 172 -2.79 -4.09 5.86
N ASP A 173 -1.68 -4.70 6.23
CA ASP A 173 -1.08 -5.84 5.52
C ASP A 173 -2.08 -7.00 5.36
N ILE A 174 -2.76 -7.40 6.45
CA ILE A 174 -3.69 -8.54 6.41
C ILE A 174 -4.94 -8.23 5.57
N ALA A 175 -5.47 -7.01 5.68
CA ALA A 175 -6.65 -6.60 4.92
C ALA A 175 -6.35 -6.40 3.42
N GLU A 176 -5.11 -6.14 3.05
CA GLU A 176 -4.69 -5.94 1.66
C GLU A 176 -4.61 -7.27 0.88
N ILE A 177 -4.44 -8.42 1.55
CA ILE A 177 -4.40 -9.75 0.92
C ILE A 177 -5.60 -9.99 0.00
N PRO A 178 -6.85 -9.97 0.48
CA PRO A 178 -8.02 -10.19 -0.39
C PRO A 178 -8.19 -9.09 -1.45
N VAL A 179 -7.73 -7.87 -1.18
CA VAL A 179 -7.75 -6.76 -2.14
C VAL A 179 -6.83 -7.06 -3.32
N CYS A 180 -5.61 -7.53 -3.06
CA CYS A 180 -4.66 -7.90 -4.11
C CYS A 180 -5.18 -9.09 -4.94
N ILE A 181 -5.78 -10.10 -4.31
CA ILE A 181 -6.41 -11.23 -5.01
C ILE A 181 -7.52 -10.73 -5.94
N ALA A 182 -8.44 -9.91 -5.45
CA ALA A 182 -9.53 -9.39 -6.25
C ALA A 182 -9.04 -8.49 -7.40
N GLY A 183 -8.02 -7.66 -7.16
CA GLY A 183 -7.41 -6.84 -8.20
C GLY A 183 -6.75 -7.69 -9.30
N LEU A 184 -6.02 -8.74 -8.95
CA LEU A 184 -5.42 -9.67 -9.92
C LEU A 184 -6.50 -10.41 -10.71
N LEU A 185 -7.57 -10.87 -10.07
CA LEU A 185 -8.69 -11.51 -10.75
C LEU A 185 -9.38 -10.55 -11.72
N ALA A 186 -9.54 -9.27 -11.34
CA ALA A 186 -10.11 -8.26 -12.24
C ALA A 186 -9.23 -8.05 -13.48
N PHE A 187 -7.90 -7.96 -13.33
CA PHE A 187 -6.97 -7.91 -14.48
C PHE A 187 -7.02 -9.17 -15.34
N ALA A 188 -7.13 -10.35 -14.73
CA ALA A 188 -7.25 -11.61 -15.46
C ALA A 188 -8.52 -11.68 -16.31
N VAL A 189 -9.65 -11.28 -15.73
CA VAL A 189 -10.97 -11.26 -16.43
C VAL A 189 -10.97 -10.26 -17.60
N LEU A 190 -10.28 -9.12 -17.43
CA LEU A 190 -10.17 -8.10 -18.49
C LEU A 190 -9.10 -8.44 -19.54
N GLY A 191 -8.45 -9.61 -19.46
CA GLY A 191 -7.48 -10.09 -20.42
C GLY A 191 -6.11 -9.38 -20.38
N ASN A 192 -5.82 -8.63 -19.30
CA ASN A 192 -4.60 -7.83 -19.14
C ASN A 192 -3.60 -8.44 -18.15
N LEU A 193 -3.70 -9.73 -17.84
CA LEU A 193 -2.76 -10.39 -16.95
C LEU A 193 -1.71 -11.16 -17.74
N SER A 194 -0.46 -10.72 -17.71
CA SER A 194 0.68 -11.42 -18.28
C SER A 194 1.74 -11.65 -17.20
N PHE A 195 2.20 -12.90 -17.04
CA PHE A 195 3.30 -13.21 -16.15
C PHE A 195 4.64 -12.93 -16.83
N LEU A 196 5.43 -12.02 -16.22
CA LEU A 196 6.73 -11.61 -16.72
C LEU A 196 7.82 -11.95 -15.68
N PRO A 197 9.09 -12.12 -16.07
CA PRO A 197 10.20 -12.27 -15.12
C PRO A 197 10.26 -11.17 -14.06
N LEU A 198 9.74 -9.98 -14.38
CA LEU A 198 9.63 -8.85 -13.48
C LEU A 198 8.89 -9.19 -12.18
N TYR A 199 7.86 -10.06 -12.24
CA TYR A 199 7.13 -10.51 -11.04
C TYR A 199 8.07 -11.15 -10.02
N LEU A 200 8.97 -12.02 -10.45
CA LEU A 200 9.92 -12.68 -9.57
C LEU A 200 11.03 -11.73 -9.08
N ILE A 201 11.55 -10.89 -9.98
CA ILE A 201 12.60 -9.91 -9.68
C ILE A 201 12.14 -8.99 -8.54
N VAL A 202 10.89 -8.56 -8.57
CA VAL A 202 10.32 -7.66 -7.58
C VAL A 202 9.90 -8.40 -6.31
N THR A 203 9.29 -9.59 -6.45
CA THR A 203 8.68 -10.31 -5.32
C THR A 203 9.70 -10.94 -4.37
N VAL A 204 10.79 -11.52 -4.91
CA VAL A 204 11.75 -12.25 -4.07
C VAL A 204 12.42 -11.36 -3.01
N PRO A 205 13.02 -10.20 -3.34
CA PRO A 205 13.61 -9.33 -2.33
C PRO A 205 12.54 -8.73 -1.41
N ALA A 206 11.36 -8.43 -1.93
CA ALA A 206 10.26 -7.87 -1.15
C ALA A 206 9.73 -8.86 -0.11
N LEU A 207 9.62 -10.15 -0.44
CA LEU A 207 9.26 -11.20 0.50
C LEU A 207 10.26 -11.29 1.67
N ILE A 208 11.58 -11.23 1.38
CA ILE A 208 12.59 -11.24 2.44
C ILE A 208 12.41 -10.04 3.37
N ALA A 209 12.18 -8.87 2.83
CA ALA A 209 11.93 -7.65 3.60
C ALA A 209 10.66 -7.75 4.45
N SER A 210 9.60 -8.36 3.94
CA SER A 210 8.33 -8.51 4.66
C SER A 210 8.41 -9.38 5.91
N LEU A 211 9.37 -10.28 5.97
CA LEU A 211 9.64 -11.08 7.17
C LEU A 211 10.38 -10.28 8.25
N ILE A 212 11.01 -9.16 7.89
CA ILE A 212 11.80 -8.31 8.80
C ILE A 212 10.95 -7.14 9.33
N GLY A 213 10.17 -6.50 8.46
CA GLY A 213 9.41 -5.28 8.77
C GLY A 213 8.55 -5.36 10.05
N PRO A 214 7.78 -6.44 10.30
CA PRO A 214 6.95 -6.56 11.50
C PRO A 214 7.70 -6.48 12.83
N TYR A 215 8.97 -6.86 12.88
CA TYR A 215 9.82 -6.67 14.07
C TYR A 215 10.17 -5.20 14.29
N ILE A 216 10.30 -4.42 13.21
CA ILE A 216 10.48 -2.97 13.27
C ILE A 216 9.20 -2.31 13.79
N THR A 217 8.02 -2.68 13.25
CA THR A 217 6.71 -2.21 13.73
C THR A 217 6.54 -2.46 15.22
N MET A 218 6.93 -3.63 15.71
CA MET A 218 6.87 -3.97 17.14
C MET A 218 7.65 -2.99 18.00
N LYS A 219 8.80 -2.49 17.52
CA LYS A 219 9.65 -1.54 18.23
C LYS A 219 9.19 -0.10 18.07
N ILE A 220 8.81 0.32 16.86
CA ILE A 220 8.43 1.69 16.52
C ILE A 220 7.02 1.99 17.07
N GLY A 221 6.08 1.08 16.91
CA GLY A 221 4.68 1.27 17.30
C GLY A 221 4.44 1.47 18.79
N GLN A 222 5.47 1.28 19.62
CA GLN A 222 5.44 1.56 21.06
C GLN A 222 5.92 2.98 21.41
N LYS A 223 6.39 3.76 20.43
CA LYS A 223 7.01 5.06 20.65
C LYS A 223 6.08 6.20 20.22
N ASN A 224 5.98 7.24 21.04
CA ASN A 224 5.09 8.39 20.80
C ASN A 224 5.40 9.17 19.50
N TYR A 225 6.58 8.97 18.90
CA TYR A 225 6.92 9.61 17.64
C TYR A 225 6.50 8.82 16.39
N ALA A 226 6.03 7.59 16.54
CA ALA A 226 5.68 6.73 15.38
C ALA A 226 4.62 7.39 14.48
N GLU A 227 3.59 8.00 15.07
CA GLU A 227 2.56 8.73 14.31
C GLU A 227 3.14 9.88 13.50
N LYS A 228 4.10 10.62 14.05
CA LYS A 228 4.77 11.73 13.35
C LYS A 228 5.63 11.22 12.21
N VAL A 229 6.37 10.12 12.42
CA VAL A 229 7.19 9.48 11.37
C VAL A 229 6.29 9.05 10.22
N ILE A 230 5.19 8.37 10.51
CA ILE A 230 4.18 7.95 9.51
C ILE A 230 3.63 9.19 8.79
N GLY A 231 3.27 10.25 9.53
CA GLY A 231 2.78 11.51 8.97
C GLY A 231 3.76 12.18 8.00
N VAL A 232 5.04 12.26 8.36
CA VAL A 232 6.10 12.80 7.48
C VAL A 232 6.24 11.96 6.22
N VAL A 233 6.35 10.64 6.35
CA VAL A 233 6.48 9.72 5.19
C VAL A 233 5.27 9.86 4.27
N THR A 234 4.06 9.85 4.83
CA THR A 234 2.81 10.01 4.07
C THR A 234 2.77 11.34 3.32
N LEU A 235 3.13 12.45 3.99
CA LEU A 235 3.15 13.79 3.38
C LEU A 235 4.16 13.87 2.23
N VAL A 236 5.39 13.38 2.45
CA VAL A 236 6.45 13.36 1.43
C VAL A 236 6.04 12.56 0.21
N LEU A 237 5.43 11.39 0.40
CA LEU A 237 4.94 10.57 -0.70
C LEU A 237 3.81 11.24 -1.49
N GLY A 238 2.86 11.86 -0.79
CA GLY A 238 1.79 12.63 -1.43
C GLY A 238 2.36 13.78 -2.27
N PHE A 239 3.29 14.54 -1.72
CA PHE A 239 3.94 15.65 -2.41
C PHE A 239 4.77 15.20 -3.62
N ILE A 240 5.57 14.12 -3.49
CA ILE A 240 6.32 13.53 -4.62
C ILE A 240 5.34 13.09 -5.73
N THR A 241 4.21 12.49 -5.35
CA THR A 241 3.20 12.06 -6.33
C THR A 241 2.62 13.25 -7.09
N LEU A 242 2.32 14.37 -6.41
CA LEU A 242 1.83 15.59 -7.04
C LEU A 242 2.89 16.26 -7.94
N LEU A 243 4.13 16.34 -7.48
CA LEU A 243 5.23 16.89 -8.30
C LEU A 243 5.39 16.13 -9.62
N LYS A 244 5.28 14.79 -9.60
CA LYS A 244 5.35 13.97 -10.82
C LYS A 244 4.16 14.16 -11.77
N VAL A 245 3.06 14.69 -11.28
CA VAL A 245 1.93 15.10 -12.14
C VAL A 245 2.24 16.39 -12.89
N VAL A 246 2.92 17.32 -12.21
CA VAL A 246 3.25 18.64 -12.79
C VAL A 246 4.45 18.55 -13.75
N SER A 247 5.38 17.63 -13.47
CA SER A 247 6.61 17.48 -14.28
C SER A 247 6.49 16.57 -15.51
N GLY A 248 5.32 15.95 -15.72
CA GLY A 248 5.14 15.22 -16.96
C GLY A 248 4.43 13.95 -16.99
#